data_487cb8c6b97aa468dd27a5a6fd363930
#
_entry.id   487cb8c6b97aa468dd27a5a6fd363930
#
_cell.length_a   1.000
_cell.length_b   1.000
_cell.length_c   1.000
_cell.angle_alpha   90.00
_cell.angle_beta   90.00
_cell.angle_gamma   90.00
#
_symmetry.space_group_name_H-M   'P 1'
#
loop_
_entity.id
_entity.type
_entity.pdbx_description
1 polymer ?
#
loop_
_entity_poly.entity_id
_entity_poly.type
_entity_poly.pdbx_seq_one_letter_code
_entity_poly.pdbx_strand_id
1 'polypeptide(L)'
;MVVWLGSGFLLGGVIGAVIANGTAATVLQWAYVIYLLLLDVLLLRRSSHREPVQTMDAELDPGALALLGVGCAAGVSSGFLGIGGGLATVVGLSAVLGMAQHRAQMISLVLTLVPTTIPSAWIYWRHGALPPWSTLLTVIIGLVIGTDVGARLANAVSPARLRVLLIGFVSVMALYMTVKAIR
;
A
#
# COMPACT_ATOMS: atom_id res chain seq x y z
N MET A 1 8.16 0.30 -18.16
CA MET A 1 7.50 -0.39 -17.05
C MET A 1 7.03 0.58 -15.96
N VAL A 2 7.93 1.28 -15.25
CA VAL A 2 7.57 2.23 -14.16
C VAL A 2 6.64 3.35 -14.62
N VAL A 3 6.80 3.86 -15.84
CA VAL A 3 5.96 4.93 -16.40
C VAL A 3 4.50 4.48 -16.56
N TRP A 4 4.25 3.29 -17.12
CA TRP A 4 2.89 2.77 -17.28
C TRP A 4 2.22 2.45 -15.94
N LEU A 5 2.98 1.90 -15.01
CA LEU A 5 2.51 1.65 -13.65
C LEU A 5 2.21 2.97 -12.91
N GLY A 6 3.11 3.97 -13.05
CA GLY A 6 2.97 5.28 -12.43
C GLY A 6 1.80 6.09 -12.98
N SER A 7 1.56 6.06 -14.29
CA SER A 7 0.40 6.73 -14.89
C SER A 7 -0.92 6.09 -14.44
N GLY A 8 -0.99 4.75 -14.38
CA GLY A 8 -2.14 4.06 -13.81
C GLY A 8 -2.36 4.44 -12.35
N PHE A 9 -1.30 4.49 -11.56
CA PHE A 9 -1.36 4.85 -10.14
C PHE A 9 -1.84 6.30 -9.93
N LEU A 10 -1.37 7.25 -10.73
CA LEU A 10 -1.82 8.65 -10.68
C LEU A 10 -3.32 8.76 -10.99
N LEU A 11 -3.76 8.16 -12.08
CA LEU A 11 -5.18 8.18 -12.49
C LEU A 11 -6.06 7.51 -11.42
N GLY A 12 -5.67 6.33 -10.97
CA GLY A 12 -6.38 5.62 -9.91
C GLY A 12 -6.41 6.40 -8.59
N GLY A 13 -5.30 7.05 -8.22
CA GLY A 13 -5.19 7.85 -7.01
C GLY A 13 -6.15 9.05 -7.01
N VAL A 14 -6.25 9.74 -8.14
CA VAL A 14 -7.22 10.86 -8.31
C VAL A 14 -8.65 10.35 -8.20
N ILE A 15 -8.98 9.28 -8.93
CA ILE A 15 -10.33 8.68 -8.87
C ILE A 15 -10.67 8.23 -7.45
N GLY A 16 -9.75 7.53 -6.78
CA GLY A 16 -9.93 7.09 -5.40
C GLY A 16 -10.16 8.23 -4.43
N ALA A 17 -9.38 9.32 -4.54
CA ALA A 17 -9.51 10.49 -3.69
C ALA A 17 -10.84 11.26 -3.91
N VAL A 18 -11.28 11.37 -5.16
CA VAL A 18 -12.58 11.99 -5.48
C VAL A 18 -13.74 11.18 -4.89
N ILE A 19 -13.70 9.85 -5.05
CA ILE A 19 -14.73 8.96 -4.50
C ILE A 19 -14.71 9.03 -2.96
N ALA A 20 -13.54 9.04 -2.34
CA ALA A 20 -13.40 9.11 -0.89
C ALA A 20 -14.03 10.39 -0.30
N ASN A 21 -13.85 11.54 -0.96
CA ASN A 21 -14.43 12.80 -0.53
C ASN A 21 -15.97 12.84 -0.57
N GLY A 22 -16.57 12.03 -1.46
CA GLY A 22 -18.04 11.89 -1.52
C GLY A 22 -18.61 10.78 -0.66
N THR A 23 -17.76 10.02 0.03
CA THR A 23 -18.15 8.79 0.75
C THR A 23 -18.28 9.05 2.24
N ALA A 24 -19.33 8.50 2.87
CA ALA A 24 -19.52 8.59 4.31
C ALA A 24 -18.36 7.90 5.06
N ALA A 25 -17.95 8.49 6.19
CA ALA A 25 -16.83 7.97 6.99
C ALA A 25 -16.99 6.50 7.40
N THR A 26 -18.23 6.07 7.64
CA THR A 26 -18.53 4.66 7.98
C THR A 26 -18.19 3.70 6.84
N VAL A 27 -18.51 4.08 5.59
CA VAL A 27 -18.19 3.25 4.42
C VAL A 27 -16.66 3.17 4.22
N LEU A 28 -15.96 4.28 4.45
CA LEU A 28 -14.51 4.33 4.38
C LEU A 28 -13.86 3.41 5.43
N GLN A 29 -14.40 3.39 6.66
CA GLN A 29 -13.94 2.51 7.73
C GLN A 29 -14.13 1.03 7.38
N TRP A 30 -15.30 0.64 6.87
CA TRP A 30 -15.56 -0.72 6.44
C TRP A 30 -14.69 -1.15 5.26
N ALA A 31 -14.50 -0.27 4.28
CA ALA A 31 -13.58 -0.51 3.17
C ALA A 31 -12.14 -0.75 3.65
N TYR A 32 -11.71 0.01 4.66
CA TYR A 32 -10.41 -0.17 5.30
C TYR A 32 -10.29 -1.54 6.00
N VAL A 33 -11.31 -1.94 6.75
CA VAL A 33 -11.37 -3.25 7.41
C VAL A 33 -11.28 -4.38 6.38
N ILE A 34 -12.07 -4.31 5.30
CA ILE A 34 -12.05 -5.31 4.21
C ILE A 34 -10.66 -5.37 3.58
N TYR A 35 -10.04 -4.22 3.33
CA TYR A 35 -8.69 -4.15 2.78
C TYR A 35 -7.64 -4.81 3.69
N LEU A 36 -7.68 -4.55 4.99
CA LEU A 36 -6.77 -5.17 5.96
C LEU A 36 -6.97 -6.70 6.03
N LEU A 37 -8.23 -7.16 6.06
CA LEU A 37 -8.54 -8.59 6.06
C LEU A 37 -8.07 -9.27 4.76
N LEU A 38 -8.23 -8.60 3.63
CA LEU A 38 -7.72 -9.11 2.34
C LEU A 38 -6.19 -9.23 2.37
N LEU A 39 -5.50 -8.23 2.91
CA LEU A 39 -4.04 -8.29 3.08
C LEU A 39 -3.62 -9.44 3.99
N ASP A 40 -4.31 -9.64 5.12
CA ASP A 40 -4.02 -10.74 6.05
C ASP A 40 -4.19 -12.10 5.36
N VAL A 41 -5.30 -12.30 4.64
CA VAL A 41 -5.55 -13.54 3.89
C VAL A 41 -4.47 -13.78 2.83
N LEU A 42 -4.05 -12.73 2.11
CA LEU A 42 -3.01 -12.84 1.10
C LEU A 42 -1.64 -13.17 1.72
N LEU A 43 -1.31 -12.55 2.86
CA LEU A 43 -0.07 -12.83 3.60
C LEU A 43 -0.06 -14.25 4.16
N LEU A 44 -1.20 -14.73 4.69
CA LEU A 44 -1.35 -16.09 5.22
C LEU A 44 -1.25 -17.15 4.10
N ARG A 45 -1.95 -16.94 2.98
CA ARG A 45 -1.90 -17.85 1.82
C ARG A 45 -0.48 -17.96 1.25
N ARG A 46 0.24 -16.84 1.21
CA ARG A 46 1.62 -16.80 0.74
C ARG A 46 2.60 -17.48 1.69
N SER A 47 2.24 -17.64 2.96
CA SER A 47 3.02 -18.40 3.95
C SER A 47 3.11 -19.90 3.61
N SER A 48 2.13 -20.43 2.89
CA SER A 48 2.06 -21.86 2.54
C SER A 48 2.86 -22.23 1.28
N HIS A 49 3.18 -21.28 0.42
CA HIS A 49 4.02 -21.53 -0.76
C HIS A 49 5.44 -21.02 -0.50
N ARG A 50 6.37 -21.95 -0.30
CA ARG A 50 7.81 -21.67 -0.48
C ARG A 50 7.98 -21.19 -1.91
N GLU A 51 8.29 -19.90 -2.09
CA GLU A 51 8.70 -19.41 -3.40
C GLU A 51 9.92 -20.20 -3.82
N PRO A 52 9.91 -20.87 -5.00
CA PRO A 52 11.16 -21.23 -5.63
C PRO A 52 11.94 -19.93 -5.78
N VAL A 53 13.22 -19.96 -5.48
CA VAL A 53 14.16 -18.91 -5.86
C VAL A 53 14.08 -18.84 -7.39
N GLN A 54 13.15 -18.02 -7.89
CA GLN A 54 13.09 -17.74 -9.31
C GLN A 54 14.32 -16.91 -9.61
N THR A 55 15.22 -17.57 -10.30
CA THR A 55 16.39 -16.99 -10.96
C THR A 55 15.97 -15.66 -11.61
N MET A 56 16.82 -14.65 -11.42
CA MET A 56 16.66 -13.25 -11.83
C MET A 56 16.40 -13.00 -13.32
N ASP A 57 16.23 -14.05 -14.13
CA ASP A 57 16.32 -14.04 -15.59
C ASP A 57 15.01 -14.31 -16.33
N ALA A 58 13.87 -14.47 -15.65
CA ALA A 58 12.58 -14.46 -16.34
C ALA A 58 12.20 -13.00 -16.61
N GLU A 59 12.59 -12.51 -17.75
CA GLU A 59 12.18 -11.26 -18.36
C GLU A 59 10.69 -11.38 -18.78
N LEU A 60 9.81 -11.47 -17.73
CA LEU A 60 8.40 -11.26 -17.94
C LEU A 60 8.24 -9.76 -18.18
N ASP A 61 8.09 -9.39 -19.45
CA ASP A 61 7.62 -8.06 -19.82
C ASP A 61 6.09 -8.07 -19.74
N PRO A 62 5.51 -7.73 -18.59
CA PRO A 62 4.07 -7.69 -18.43
C PRO A 62 3.55 -6.59 -19.33
N GLY A 63 2.63 -6.91 -20.23
CA GLY A 63 2.08 -5.96 -21.18
C GLY A 63 1.68 -4.65 -20.50
N ALA A 64 1.86 -3.53 -21.21
CA ALA A 64 1.59 -2.19 -20.69
C ALA A 64 0.19 -2.04 -20.05
N LEU A 65 -0.80 -2.74 -20.59
CA LEU A 65 -2.18 -2.77 -20.08
C LEU A 65 -2.29 -3.43 -18.69
N ALA A 66 -1.55 -4.52 -18.46
CA ALA A 66 -1.55 -5.18 -17.17
C ALA A 66 -0.88 -4.31 -16.09
N LEU A 67 0.20 -3.61 -16.45
CA LEU A 67 0.87 -2.65 -15.56
C LEU A 67 -0.03 -1.46 -15.24
N LEU A 68 -0.72 -0.91 -16.24
CA LEU A 68 -1.72 0.14 -16.03
C LEU A 68 -2.84 -0.32 -15.11
N GLY A 69 -3.36 -1.53 -15.30
CA GLY A 69 -4.43 -2.09 -14.48
C GLY A 69 -4.01 -2.26 -13.01
N VAL A 70 -2.84 -2.84 -12.76
CA VAL A 70 -2.29 -2.97 -11.41
C VAL A 70 -2.00 -1.60 -10.79
N GLY A 71 -1.41 -0.67 -11.57
CA GLY A 71 -1.18 0.70 -11.12
C GLY A 71 -2.48 1.41 -10.75
N CYS A 72 -3.50 1.30 -11.59
CA CYS A 72 -4.80 1.92 -11.35
C CYS A 72 -5.48 1.33 -10.10
N ALA A 73 -5.51 0.02 -9.93
CA ALA A 73 -6.07 -0.62 -8.73
C ALA A 73 -5.33 -0.21 -7.46
N ALA A 74 -3.99 -0.20 -7.49
CA ALA A 74 -3.17 0.26 -6.39
C ALA A 74 -3.36 1.76 -6.10
N GLY A 75 -3.50 2.58 -7.14
CA GLY A 75 -3.77 4.01 -7.04
C GLY A 75 -5.14 4.29 -6.43
N VAL A 76 -6.20 3.62 -6.89
CA VAL A 76 -7.56 3.75 -6.32
C VAL A 76 -7.55 3.38 -4.85
N SER A 77 -6.92 2.26 -4.48
CA SER A 77 -6.79 1.84 -3.08
C SER A 77 -6.03 2.89 -2.26
N SER A 78 -4.96 3.46 -2.81
CA SER A 78 -4.16 4.52 -2.17
C SER A 78 -4.95 5.80 -1.97
N GLY A 79 -5.62 6.30 -3.02
CA GLY A 79 -6.40 7.53 -2.99
C GLY A 79 -7.64 7.42 -2.13
N PHE A 80 -8.32 6.26 -2.16
CA PHE A 80 -9.55 6.02 -1.42
C PHE A 80 -9.29 5.81 0.07
N LEU A 81 -8.28 5.01 0.43
CA LEU A 81 -7.99 4.64 1.83
C LEU A 81 -6.90 5.51 2.47
N GLY A 82 -6.15 6.30 1.68
CA GLY A 82 -5.07 7.13 2.20
C GLY A 82 -3.84 6.36 2.73
N ILE A 83 -3.71 5.06 2.40
CA ILE A 83 -2.66 4.18 2.96
C ILE A 83 -1.32 4.30 2.20
N GLY A 84 -1.30 5.01 1.05
CA GLY A 84 -0.12 5.11 0.21
C GLY A 84 0.21 3.80 -0.51
N GLY A 85 -0.49 3.44 -1.54
CA GLY A 85 -0.46 2.27 -2.45
C GLY A 85 0.72 1.29 -2.53
N GLY A 86 1.75 1.45 -1.70
CA GLY A 86 2.95 0.62 -1.73
C GLY A 86 2.66 -0.86 -1.55
N LEU A 87 1.88 -1.23 -0.54
CA LEU A 87 1.51 -2.63 -0.31
C LEU A 87 0.63 -3.18 -1.43
N ALA A 88 -0.36 -2.41 -1.89
CA ALA A 88 -1.22 -2.81 -3.01
C ALA A 88 -0.40 -3.03 -4.30
N THR A 89 0.58 -2.17 -4.56
CA THR A 89 1.50 -2.31 -5.69
C THR A 89 2.33 -3.58 -5.59
N VAL A 90 2.94 -3.85 -4.43
CA VAL A 90 3.74 -5.06 -4.21
C VAL A 90 2.89 -6.32 -4.40
N VAL A 91 1.69 -6.35 -3.81
CA VAL A 91 0.78 -7.49 -3.94
C VAL A 91 0.31 -7.63 -5.39
N GLY A 92 -0.08 -6.54 -6.06
CA GLY A 92 -0.50 -6.58 -7.45
C GLY A 92 0.59 -7.08 -8.39
N LEU A 93 1.82 -6.55 -8.27
CA LEU A 93 2.95 -6.99 -9.09
C LEU A 93 3.33 -8.44 -8.83
N SER A 94 3.29 -8.87 -7.58
CA SER A 94 3.73 -10.22 -7.24
C SER A 94 2.62 -11.27 -7.39
N ALA A 95 1.36 -10.96 -7.02
CA ALA A 95 0.26 -11.92 -7.07
C ALA A 95 -0.41 -11.99 -8.45
N VAL A 96 -0.51 -10.86 -9.18
CA VAL A 96 -1.19 -10.81 -10.48
C VAL A 96 -0.19 -11.01 -11.62
N LEU A 97 1.00 -10.37 -11.53
CA LEU A 97 2.00 -10.43 -12.59
C LEU A 97 3.11 -11.46 -12.32
N GLY A 98 3.03 -12.22 -11.21
CA GLY A 98 4.00 -13.27 -10.88
C GLY A 98 5.43 -12.79 -10.65
N MET A 99 5.64 -11.49 -10.39
CA MET A 99 6.97 -10.94 -10.20
C MET A 99 7.57 -11.36 -8.86
N ALA A 100 8.89 -11.57 -8.84
CA ALA A 100 9.64 -11.82 -7.61
C ALA A 100 9.40 -10.70 -6.59
N GLN A 101 9.14 -11.04 -5.32
CA GLN A 101 8.77 -10.09 -4.27
C GLN A 101 9.76 -8.96 -4.11
N HIS A 102 11.06 -9.26 -4.19
CA HIS A 102 12.11 -8.25 -4.07
C HIS A 102 12.04 -7.21 -5.21
N ARG A 103 11.79 -7.67 -6.44
CA ARG A 103 11.62 -6.80 -7.61
C ARG A 103 10.35 -5.95 -7.50
N ALA A 104 9.24 -6.55 -7.04
CA ALA A 104 7.99 -5.84 -6.78
C ALA A 104 8.16 -4.76 -5.70
N GLN A 105 8.91 -5.05 -4.64
CA GLN A 105 9.24 -4.08 -3.58
C GLN A 105 10.10 -2.93 -4.11
N MET A 106 11.14 -3.21 -4.90
CA MET A 106 11.97 -2.15 -5.49
C MET A 106 11.14 -1.22 -6.38
N ILE A 107 10.29 -1.77 -7.25
CA ILE A 107 9.42 -0.99 -8.12
C ILE A 107 8.44 -0.14 -7.29
N SER A 108 7.87 -0.70 -6.24
CA SER A 108 6.97 0.01 -5.32
C SER A 108 7.68 1.17 -4.62
N LEU A 109 8.92 0.99 -4.18
CA LEU A 109 9.73 2.05 -3.56
C LEU A 109 10.05 3.16 -4.57
N VAL A 110 10.43 2.82 -5.80
CA VAL A 110 10.66 3.79 -6.87
C VAL A 110 9.36 4.56 -7.17
N LEU A 111 8.22 3.89 -7.21
CA LEU A 111 6.94 4.52 -7.45
C LEU A 111 6.55 5.50 -6.34
N THR A 112 6.84 5.16 -5.08
CA THR A 112 6.60 6.04 -3.92
C THR A 112 7.60 7.21 -3.84
N LEU A 113 8.79 7.05 -4.38
CA LEU A 113 9.78 8.13 -4.47
C LEU A 113 9.33 9.23 -5.44
N VAL A 114 8.67 8.84 -6.54
CA VAL A 114 8.00 9.80 -7.42
C VAL A 114 6.75 10.30 -6.69
N PRO A 115 6.51 11.61 -6.58
CA PRO A 115 5.39 12.16 -5.80
C PRO A 115 4.03 11.93 -6.48
N THR A 116 3.70 10.66 -6.72
CA THR A 116 2.46 10.21 -7.36
C THR A 116 1.23 10.48 -6.50
N THR A 117 1.44 10.77 -5.22
CA THR A 117 0.37 11.11 -4.26
C THR A 117 0.01 12.59 -4.22
N ILE A 118 0.79 13.48 -4.87
CA ILE A 118 0.53 14.92 -4.88
C ILE A 118 -0.88 15.27 -5.38
N PRO A 119 -1.38 14.71 -6.50
CA PRO A 119 -2.73 15.05 -6.97
C PRO A 119 -3.83 14.68 -5.97
N SER A 120 -3.70 13.52 -5.32
CA SER A 120 -4.64 13.08 -4.27
C SER A 120 -4.58 14.01 -3.06
N ALA A 121 -3.36 14.37 -2.60
CA ALA A 121 -3.18 15.32 -1.50
C ALA A 121 -3.76 16.71 -1.82
N TRP A 122 -3.63 17.16 -3.07
CA TRP A 122 -4.22 18.42 -3.55
C TRP A 122 -5.74 18.41 -3.48
N ILE A 123 -6.39 17.28 -3.82
CA ILE A 123 -7.84 17.13 -3.73
C ILE A 123 -8.28 17.27 -2.26
N TYR A 124 -7.63 16.55 -1.34
CA TYR A 124 -7.92 16.66 0.10
C TYR A 124 -7.70 18.07 0.64
N TRP A 125 -6.63 18.74 0.18
CA TRP A 125 -6.36 20.12 0.55
C TRP A 125 -7.50 21.05 0.15
N ARG A 126 -7.94 20.99 -1.09
CA ARG A 126 -9.06 21.83 -1.58
C ARG A 126 -10.36 21.64 -0.81
N HIS A 127 -10.58 20.46 -0.24
CA HIS A 127 -11.77 20.16 0.56
C HIS A 127 -11.59 20.44 2.06
N GLY A 128 -10.52 21.14 2.44
CA GLY A 128 -10.29 21.56 3.84
C GLY A 128 -9.92 20.43 4.79
N ALA A 129 -9.49 19.26 4.27
CA ALA A 129 -9.15 18.07 5.06
C ALA A 129 -7.71 18.07 5.60
N LEU A 130 -7.01 19.22 5.56
CA LEU A 130 -5.65 19.28 6.09
C LEU A 130 -5.65 19.35 7.62
N PRO A 131 -4.88 18.48 8.27
CA PRO A 131 -4.65 18.58 9.70
C PRO A 131 -3.79 19.83 10.04
N PRO A 132 -3.85 20.32 11.27
CA PRO A 132 -3.02 21.44 11.71
C PRO A 132 -1.53 21.12 11.56
N TRP A 133 -0.72 22.14 11.31
CA TRP A 133 0.72 22.02 11.07
C TRP A 133 1.46 21.28 12.19
N SER A 134 1.04 21.42 13.45
CA SER A 134 1.60 20.68 14.59
C SER A 134 1.45 19.17 14.43
N THR A 135 0.29 18.73 13.97
CA THR A 135 0.03 17.30 13.70
C THR A 135 0.88 16.79 12.54
N LEU A 136 1.01 17.58 11.45
CA LEU A 136 1.85 17.22 10.31
C LEU A 136 3.31 17.05 10.73
N LEU A 137 3.86 18.01 11.48
CA LEU A 137 5.24 17.93 11.96
C LEU A 137 5.47 16.72 12.87
N THR A 138 4.57 16.45 13.79
CA THR A 138 4.66 15.29 14.68
C THR A 138 4.65 13.98 13.89
N VAL A 139 3.78 13.87 12.88
CA VAL A 139 3.71 12.69 12.00
C VAL A 139 5.00 12.55 11.19
N ILE A 140 5.53 13.63 10.61
CA ILE A 140 6.77 13.58 9.83
C ILE A 140 7.94 13.13 10.70
N ILE A 141 8.12 13.71 11.89
CA ILE A 141 9.18 13.33 12.82
C ILE A 141 9.02 11.86 13.25
N GLY A 142 7.81 11.46 13.62
CA GLY A 142 7.50 10.08 13.99
C GLY A 142 7.78 9.10 12.85
N LEU A 143 7.48 9.48 11.60
CA LEU A 143 7.72 8.67 10.41
C LEU A 143 9.23 8.51 10.14
N VAL A 144 10.00 9.58 10.23
CA VAL A 144 11.46 9.54 10.02
C VAL A 144 12.12 8.65 11.06
N ILE A 145 11.83 8.88 12.35
CA ILE A 145 12.41 8.07 13.44
C ILE A 145 11.91 6.62 13.35
N GLY A 146 10.61 6.42 13.14
CA GLY A 146 10.01 5.09 13.04
C GLY A 146 10.53 4.28 11.86
N THR A 147 10.82 4.93 10.73
CA THR A 147 11.37 4.26 9.55
C THR A 147 12.82 3.81 9.79
N ASP A 148 13.66 4.64 10.40
CA ASP A 148 15.04 4.27 10.69
C ASP A 148 15.11 3.14 11.73
N VAL A 149 14.39 3.27 12.83
CA VAL A 149 14.32 2.23 13.88
C VAL A 149 13.71 0.94 13.31
N GLY A 150 12.61 1.05 12.56
CA GLY A 150 11.95 -0.08 11.92
C GLY A 150 12.84 -0.82 10.92
N ALA A 151 13.60 -0.08 10.10
CA ALA A 151 14.53 -0.67 9.14
C ALA A 151 15.68 -1.43 9.84
N ARG A 152 16.25 -0.86 10.90
CA ARG A 152 17.29 -1.54 11.70
C ARG A 152 16.75 -2.81 12.37
N LEU A 153 15.57 -2.74 12.94
CA LEU A 153 14.92 -3.88 13.58
C LEU A 153 14.57 -4.98 12.56
N ALA A 154 14.04 -4.60 11.39
CA ALA A 154 13.72 -5.53 10.31
C ALA A 154 14.96 -6.27 9.80
N ASN A 155 16.11 -5.59 9.71
CA ASN A 155 17.37 -6.22 9.31
C ASN A 155 17.96 -7.14 10.39
N ALA A 156 17.64 -6.91 11.66
CA ALA A 156 18.11 -7.73 12.78
C ALA A 156 17.25 -8.97 13.02
N VAL A 157 16.05 -9.03 12.48
CA VAL A 157 15.08 -10.11 12.72
C VAL A 157 15.00 -11.03 11.49
N SER A 158 14.88 -12.35 11.73
CA SER A 158 14.72 -13.30 10.63
C SER A 158 13.43 -13.04 9.84
N PRO A 159 13.43 -13.26 8.50
CA PRO A 159 12.26 -13.01 7.65
C PRO A 159 10.97 -13.69 8.12
N ALA A 160 11.09 -14.89 8.70
CA ALA A 160 9.95 -15.62 9.24
C ALA A 160 9.32 -14.91 10.45
N ARG A 161 10.13 -14.41 11.37
CA ARG A 161 9.65 -13.65 12.56
C ARG A 161 9.08 -12.30 12.15
N LEU A 162 9.72 -11.62 11.18
CA LEU A 162 9.22 -10.36 10.64
C LEU A 162 7.82 -10.53 10.03
N ARG A 163 7.60 -11.63 9.31
CA ARG A 163 6.28 -11.96 8.75
C ARG A 163 5.22 -12.16 9.83
N VAL A 164 5.54 -12.93 10.89
CA VAL A 164 4.61 -13.16 12.01
C VAL A 164 4.27 -11.84 12.71
N LEU A 165 5.25 -10.97 12.93
CA LEU A 165 5.03 -9.64 13.49
C LEU A 165 4.13 -8.78 12.60
N LEU A 166 4.33 -8.82 11.27
CA LEU A 166 3.51 -8.09 10.32
C LEU A 166 2.06 -8.57 10.33
N ILE A 167 1.84 -9.87 10.27
CA ILE A 167 0.49 -10.47 10.33
C ILE A 167 -0.17 -10.08 11.66
N GLY A 168 0.51 -10.25 12.79
CA GLY A 168 -0.01 -9.87 14.11
C GLY A 168 -0.40 -8.38 14.17
N PHE A 169 0.43 -7.49 13.62
CA PHE A 169 0.15 -6.06 13.59
C PHE A 169 -1.08 -5.74 12.72
N VAL A 170 -1.17 -6.32 11.51
CA VAL A 170 -2.31 -6.09 10.61
C VAL A 170 -3.60 -6.64 11.21
N SER A 171 -3.56 -7.83 11.83
CA SER A 171 -4.72 -8.42 12.52
C SER A 171 -5.20 -7.57 13.70
N VAL A 172 -4.29 -7.05 14.53
CA VAL A 172 -4.64 -6.14 15.63
C VAL A 172 -5.28 -4.86 15.10
N MET A 173 -4.73 -4.28 14.04
CA MET A 173 -5.29 -3.09 13.40
C MET A 173 -6.66 -3.36 12.77
N ALA A 174 -6.85 -4.50 12.13
CA ALA A 174 -8.14 -4.93 11.59
C ALA A 174 -9.18 -5.06 12.71
N LEU A 175 -8.83 -5.70 13.82
CA LEU A 175 -9.71 -5.85 14.97
C LEU A 175 -10.07 -4.49 15.59
N TYR A 176 -9.08 -3.61 15.80
CA TYR A 176 -9.30 -2.27 16.33
C TYR A 176 -10.25 -1.46 15.44
N MET A 177 -10.04 -1.49 14.13
CA MET A 177 -10.90 -0.77 13.18
C MET A 177 -12.31 -1.36 13.11
N THR A 178 -12.45 -2.68 13.21
CA THR A 178 -13.77 -3.33 13.27
C THR A 178 -14.55 -2.88 14.50
N VAL A 179 -13.93 -2.89 15.67
CA VAL A 179 -14.56 -2.41 16.91
C VAL A 179 -14.96 -0.94 16.81
N LYS A 180 -14.13 -0.11 16.17
CA LYS A 180 -14.42 1.31 15.96
C LYS A 180 -15.54 1.54 14.94
N ALA A 181 -15.67 0.68 13.93
CA ALA A 181 -16.71 0.80 12.89
C ALA A 181 -18.12 0.39 13.39
N ILE A 182 -18.17 -0.44 14.45
CA ILE A 182 -19.43 -0.91 15.07
C ILE A 182 -19.93 0.08 16.14
N ARG A 183 -19.06 0.93 16.68
CA ARG A 183 -19.41 1.97 17.63
C ARG A 183 -19.86 3.26 16.98
#